data_24830167aade3ad0a283361eb81059b3
#
_entry.id   24830167aade3ad0a283361eb81059b3
#
_cell.length_a   1.000
_cell.length_b   1.000
_cell.length_c   1.000
_cell.angle_alpha   90.00
_cell.angle_beta   90.00
_cell.angle_gamma   90.00
#
_symmetry.space_group_name_H-M   'P 1'
#
loop_
_entity.id
_entity.type
_entity.pdbx_description
1 polymer ?
#
loop_
_entity_poly.entity_id
_entity_poly.type
_entity_poly.pdbx_seq_one_letter_code
_entity_poly.pdbx_strand_id
1 'polypeptide(L)'
;MNRRELLKLSGATALAAIYPGSPLLADEIGVDPVAKTITVGGFTPITGPVPFYAIVTHAADAYFKSVNESGGIKGWKIKYVTLDDGYDPARSVAVARRLVEEDHIFALVAAVGTATNVAAIPYAKESGLAMVGPVGGASAFFAEPNIFPLLPDYGWSAASNAEFAINDLKLKKIALLWENDELGRSAKRGFDLFMEASKIAPVESVPFEVKTTDFTPHLRRVANSGAEAAILFGSNANLAAALKAADRQAAKLIWFAPFFTADPSTYKLAGDLLDGVYFSSWLLPVDSKEPEVQAYREAVTKYYPGDPVGVFGLNGWSNAALFGSIFGALIDSGKPITGANLLAAGNALTNASVGGARKVTFTPGDHRGTRQEAILQAKGNSFVAVRDFKPYPAVAFDAKPS
;
A
#
# COMPACT_ATOMS: atom_id res chain seq x y z
N MET A 1 -66.58 -19.88 -51.59
CA MET A 1 -65.66 -18.78 -51.56
C MET A 1 -64.57 -19.05 -50.55
N ASN A 2 -63.36 -19.30 -51.06
CA ASN A 2 -62.23 -19.87 -50.31
C ASN A 2 -61.46 -18.81 -49.57
N ARG A 3 -61.09 -19.13 -48.31
CA ARG A 3 -60.32 -18.33 -47.36
C ARG A 3 -58.90 -17.92 -47.85
N ARG A 4 -58.56 -18.08 -49.14
CA ARG A 4 -57.23 -17.82 -49.71
C ARG A 4 -57.08 -16.50 -50.48
N GLU A 5 -58.12 -15.64 -50.58
CA GLU A 5 -58.05 -14.42 -51.39
C GLU A 5 -58.13 -13.14 -50.62
N LEU A 6 -58.07 -13.19 -49.28
CA LEU A 6 -58.12 -12.01 -48.42
C LEU A 6 -56.74 -11.54 -47.84
N LEU A 7 -55.65 -12.09 -48.43
CA LEU A 7 -54.28 -11.77 -48.00
C LEU A 7 -53.39 -11.05 -49.04
N LYS A 8 -54.04 -10.37 -49.98
CA LYS A 8 -53.32 -9.55 -50.96
C LYS A 8 -53.89 -8.15 -51.06
N LEU A 9 -53.69 -7.31 -50.04
CA LEU A 9 -53.72 -5.82 -50.15
C LEU A 9 -53.53 -5.24 -48.78
N SER A 10 -52.29 -5.10 -48.41
CA SER A 10 -51.79 -3.99 -47.51
C SER A 10 -50.25 -4.08 -47.47
N GLY A 11 -49.65 -3.78 -48.58
CA GLY A 11 -48.24 -3.45 -48.64
C GLY A 11 -48.05 -2.02 -48.12
N ALA A 12 -47.92 -1.85 -46.81
CA ALA A 12 -47.36 -0.66 -46.21
C ALA A 12 -45.88 -0.98 -45.87
N THR A 13 -44.99 -0.58 -46.74
CA THR A 13 -43.57 -0.61 -46.54
C THR A 13 -43.21 0.38 -45.43
N ALA A 14 -43.20 -0.06 -44.19
CA ALA A 14 -42.55 0.70 -43.11
C ALA A 14 -41.04 0.56 -43.35
N LEU A 15 -40.39 1.56 -43.90
CA LEU A 15 -38.96 1.75 -43.79
C LEU A 15 -38.64 1.89 -42.29
N ALA A 16 -38.29 0.82 -41.62
CA ALA A 16 -37.61 0.84 -40.36
C ALA A 16 -36.22 1.44 -40.63
N ALA A 17 -36.03 2.70 -40.28
CA ALA A 17 -34.72 3.30 -40.19
C ALA A 17 -33.93 2.46 -39.16
N ILE A 18 -33.05 1.60 -39.68
CA ILE A 18 -32.04 0.93 -38.87
C ILE A 18 -31.07 2.03 -38.47
N TYR A 19 -31.34 2.66 -37.31
CA TYR A 19 -30.28 3.32 -36.56
C TYR A 19 -29.30 2.21 -36.24
N PRO A 20 -28.03 2.30 -36.65
CA PRO A 20 -27.02 1.42 -36.11
C PRO A 20 -27.01 1.73 -34.60
N GLY A 21 -27.59 0.83 -33.83
CA GLY A 21 -27.51 0.89 -32.39
C GLY A 21 -26.04 0.98 -32.01
N SER A 22 -25.64 2.11 -31.45
CA SER A 22 -24.40 2.15 -30.71
C SER A 22 -24.40 0.89 -29.83
N PRO A 23 -23.32 0.07 -29.83
CA PRO A 23 -23.27 -1.02 -28.88
C PRO A 23 -23.52 -0.42 -27.52
N LEU A 24 -24.62 -0.85 -26.87
CA LEU A 24 -24.82 -0.61 -25.45
C LEU A 24 -23.56 -1.18 -24.82
N LEU A 25 -22.63 -0.28 -24.46
CA LEU A 25 -21.51 -0.64 -23.62
C LEU A 25 -22.17 -1.23 -22.38
N ALA A 26 -21.93 -2.49 -22.10
CA ALA A 26 -22.37 -3.09 -20.86
C ALA A 26 -21.88 -2.14 -19.76
N ASP A 27 -22.80 -1.68 -18.90
CA ASP A 27 -22.45 -0.77 -17.80
C ASP A 27 -21.37 -1.45 -16.97
N GLU A 28 -20.18 -0.88 -16.96
CA GLU A 28 -19.07 -1.39 -16.17
C GLU A 28 -19.40 -1.18 -14.70
N ILE A 29 -19.18 -2.18 -13.87
CA ILE A 29 -19.48 -2.11 -12.43
C ILE A 29 -18.75 -0.90 -11.82
N GLY A 30 -19.46 -0.08 -11.06
CA GLY A 30 -18.93 1.10 -10.38
C GLY A 30 -18.69 2.33 -11.26
N VAL A 31 -19.15 2.31 -12.52
CA VAL A 31 -19.03 3.42 -13.45
C VAL A 31 -20.41 3.99 -13.76
N ASP A 32 -20.63 5.27 -13.44
CA ASP A 32 -21.81 6.04 -13.87
C ASP A 32 -21.38 7.08 -14.90
N PRO A 33 -21.56 6.80 -16.20
CA PRO A 33 -21.13 7.71 -17.26
C PRO A 33 -22.00 8.96 -17.38
N VAL A 34 -23.24 8.93 -16.87
CA VAL A 34 -24.17 10.07 -16.91
C VAL A 34 -23.80 11.08 -15.83
N ALA A 35 -23.62 10.61 -14.60
CA ALA A 35 -23.18 11.44 -13.48
C ALA A 35 -21.67 11.72 -13.51
N LYS A 36 -20.91 11.04 -14.39
CA LYS A 36 -19.44 11.02 -14.39
C LYS A 36 -18.87 10.70 -13.00
N THR A 37 -19.32 9.58 -12.44
CA THR A 37 -18.91 9.13 -11.12
C THR A 37 -18.30 7.72 -11.19
N ILE A 38 -17.20 7.53 -10.49
CA ILE A 38 -16.57 6.22 -10.28
C ILE A 38 -16.68 5.86 -8.80
N THR A 39 -17.18 4.66 -8.49
CA THR A 39 -17.16 4.11 -7.14
C THR A 39 -15.94 3.22 -6.97
N VAL A 40 -15.09 3.52 -6.01
CA VAL A 40 -13.95 2.69 -5.61
C VAL A 40 -14.06 2.34 -4.14
N GLY A 41 -13.44 1.25 -3.70
CA GLY A 41 -13.57 0.81 -2.32
C GLY A 41 -12.25 0.41 -1.70
N GLY A 42 -12.25 0.27 -0.36
CA GLY A 42 -11.14 -0.26 0.41
C GLY A 42 -11.64 -0.91 1.70
N PHE A 43 -10.83 -1.75 2.30
CA PHE A 43 -11.06 -2.24 3.65
C PHE A 43 -9.93 -1.77 4.57
N THR A 44 -10.25 -1.64 5.86
CA THR A 44 -9.30 -1.12 6.85
C THR A 44 -9.68 -1.61 8.23
N PRO A 45 -8.72 -1.87 9.14
CA PRO A 45 -9.05 -2.25 10.51
C PRO A 45 -9.52 -1.02 11.32
N ILE A 46 -10.83 -0.75 11.31
CA ILE A 46 -11.44 0.24 12.22
C ILE A 46 -11.50 -0.36 13.64
N THR A 47 -11.70 -1.67 13.71
CA THR A 47 -11.66 -2.45 14.95
C THR A 47 -10.48 -3.42 14.94
N GLY A 48 -10.29 -4.19 16.04
CA GLY A 48 -9.26 -5.24 16.12
C GLY A 48 -7.94 -4.79 16.72
N PRO A 49 -6.81 -5.44 16.38
CA PRO A 49 -5.52 -5.22 17.06
C PRO A 49 -4.80 -3.93 16.66
N VAL A 50 -5.13 -3.36 15.49
CA VAL A 50 -4.41 -2.22 14.90
C VAL A 50 -5.35 -1.13 14.35
N PRO A 51 -6.34 -0.63 15.13
CA PRO A 51 -7.35 0.32 14.63
C PRO A 51 -6.73 1.64 14.17
N PHE A 52 -5.54 1.97 14.64
CA PHE A 52 -4.78 3.14 14.22
C PHE A 52 -4.53 3.15 12.69
N TYR A 53 -4.48 2.01 12.04
CA TYR A 53 -4.24 1.95 10.58
C TYR A 53 -5.39 2.50 9.73
N ALA A 54 -6.57 2.76 10.31
CA ALA A 54 -7.68 3.43 9.62
C ALA A 54 -7.30 4.84 9.08
N ILE A 55 -6.29 5.49 9.66
CA ILE A 55 -5.73 6.76 9.18
C ILE A 55 -5.31 6.67 7.70
N VAL A 56 -4.90 5.52 7.24
CA VAL A 56 -4.52 5.29 5.83
C VAL A 56 -5.71 5.53 4.90
N THR A 57 -6.85 4.91 5.21
CA THR A 57 -8.06 5.09 4.38
C THR A 57 -8.71 6.45 4.58
N HIS A 58 -8.57 7.07 5.75
CA HIS A 58 -8.98 8.46 5.96
C HIS A 58 -8.21 9.42 5.04
N ALA A 59 -6.89 9.24 4.92
CA ALA A 59 -6.08 10.06 4.04
C ALA A 59 -6.35 9.78 2.55
N ALA A 60 -6.66 8.54 2.18
CA ALA A 60 -7.13 8.20 0.84
C ALA A 60 -8.47 8.88 0.51
N ASP A 61 -9.41 8.88 1.45
CA ASP A 61 -10.68 9.59 1.31
C ASP A 61 -10.47 11.13 1.24
N ALA A 62 -9.55 11.66 2.04
CA ALA A 62 -9.18 13.09 1.98
C ALA A 62 -8.63 13.48 0.60
N TYR A 63 -7.84 12.60 -0.05
CA TYR A 63 -7.40 12.78 -1.43
C TYR A 63 -8.60 12.89 -2.37
N PHE A 64 -9.51 11.93 -2.34
CA PHE A 64 -10.67 11.93 -3.23
C PHE A 64 -11.61 13.10 -2.97
N LYS A 65 -11.82 13.52 -1.73
CA LYS A 65 -12.58 14.72 -1.38
C LYS A 65 -11.92 15.98 -1.96
N SER A 66 -10.61 16.14 -1.79
CA SER A 66 -9.84 17.28 -2.32
C SER A 66 -9.91 17.35 -3.85
N VAL A 67 -9.70 16.20 -4.52
CA VAL A 67 -9.80 16.10 -5.98
C VAL A 67 -11.23 16.41 -6.44
N ASN A 68 -12.24 15.89 -5.76
CA ASN A 68 -13.64 16.13 -6.09
C ASN A 68 -14.03 17.62 -5.96
N GLU A 69 -13.56 18.32 -4.94
CA GLU A 69 -13.76 19.76 -4.81
C GLU A 69 -13.11 20.54 -5.96
N SER A 70 -11.96 20.08 -6.43
CA SER A 70 -11.22 20.68 -7.55
C SER A 70 -11.78 20.31 -8.94
N GLY A 71 -12.95 19.67 -9.01
CA GLY A 71 -13.59 19.31 -10.29
C GLY A 71 -13.52 17.84 -10.66
N GLY A 72 -12.85 17.00 -9.87
CA GLY A 72 -12.68 15.57 -10.11
C GLY A 72 -11.46 15.25 -10.99
N ILE A 73 -11.23 13.96 -11.22
CA ILE A 73 -10.19 13.49 -12.12
C ILE A 73 -10.69 13.62 -13.55
N LYS A 74 -10.19 14.61 -14.29
CA LYS A 74 -10.64 14.90 -15.67
C LYS A 74 -12.17 15.05 -15.78
N GLY A 75 -12.80 15.65 -14.76
CA GLY A 75 -14.24 15.84 -14.70
C GLY A 75 -15.05 14.67 -14.12
N TRP A 76 -14.39 13.59 -13.70
CA TRP A 76 -15.01 12.45 -13.03
C TRP A 76 -14.89 12.58 -11.52
N LYS A 77 -15.99 12.42 -10.80
CA LYS A 77 -16.02 12.39 -9.34
C LYS A 77 -15.74 10.98 -8.84
N ILE A 78 -15.07 10.88 -7.72
CA ILE A 78 -14.74 9.61 -7.10
C ILE A 78 -15.55 9.46 -5.81
N LYS A 79 -16.32 8.38 -5.73
CA LYS A 79 -16.98 7.93 -4.49
C LYS A 79 -16.09 6.84 -3.87
N TYR A 80 -15.62 7.06 -2.65
CA TYR A 80 -14.80 6.09 -1.93
C TYR A 80 -15.60 5.44 -0.80
N VAL A 81 -15.66 4.11 -0.78
CA VAL A 81 -16.36 3.30 0.21
C VAL A 81 -15.35 2.49 1.02
N THR A 82 -15.36 2.63 2.34
CA THR A 82 -14.48 1.85 3.22
C THR A 82 -15.26 1.02 4.21
N LEU A 83 -14.83 -0.22 4.41
CA LEU A 83 -15.44 -1.17 5.34
C LEU A 83 -14.42 -1.71 6.34
N ASP A 84 -14.90 -2.04 7.54
CA ASP A 84 -14.07 -2.61 8.61
C ASP A 84 -13.82 -4.10 8.39
N ASP A 85 -12.57 -4.51 8.31
CA ASP A 85 -12.15 -5.91 8.24
C ASP A 85 -11.60 -6.44 9.58
N GLY A 86 -11.39 -5.57 10.58
CA GLY A 86 -10.85 -5.93 11.89
C GLY A 86 -9.44 -6.49 11.87
N TYR A 87 -8.69 -6.31 10.77
CA TYR A 87 -7.39 -6.94 10.50
C TYR A 87 -7.46 -8.48 10.49
N ASP A 88 -8.60 -9.03 10.05
CA ASP A 88 -8.84 -10.47 9.96
C ASP A 88 -8.84 -10.91 8.49
N PRO A 89 -7.92 -11.81 8.05
CA PRO A 89 -7.82 -12.24 6.66
C PRO A 89 -9.09 -12.90 6.12
N ALA A 90 -9.84 -13.65 6.94
CA ALA A 90 -11.08 -14.28 6.49
C ALA A 90 -12.19 -13.24 6.32
N ARG A 91 -12.27 -12.27 7.24
CA ARG A 91 -13.22 -11.17 7.17
C ARG A 91 -12.91 -10.22 6.01
N SER A 92 -11.63 -9.97 5.69
CA SER A 92 -11.25 -9.11 4.56
C SER A 92 -11.71 -9.68 3.20
N VAL A 93 -11.69 -11.00 3.03
CA VAL A 93 -12.26 -11.66 1.84
C VAL A 93 -13.77 -11.41 1.73
N ALA A 94 -14.51 -11.55 2.84
CA ALA A 94 -15.95 -11.28 2.86
C ALA A 94 -16.25 -9.80 2.59
N VAL A 95 -15.44 -8.89 3.13
CA VAL A 95 -15.55 -7.45 2.90
C VAL A 95 -15.25 -7.10 1.44
N ALA A 96 -14.18 -7.66 0.85
CA ALA A 96 -13.87 -7.45 -0.56
C ALA A 96 -15.02 -7.92 -1.48
N ARG A 97 -15.61 -9.08 -1.18
CA ARG A 97 -16.78 -9.61 -1.88
C ARG A 97 -17.97 -8.66 -1.78
N ARG A 98 -18.28 -8.16 -0.57
CA ARG A 98 -19.36 -7.20 -0.35
C ARG A 98 -19.13 -5.90 -1.15
N LEU A 99 -17.92 -5.35 -1.12
CA LEU A 99 -17.58 -4.13 -1.88
C LEU A 99 -17.86 -4.30 -3.38
N VAL A 100 -17.58 -5.49 -3.94
CA VAL A 100 -17.84 -5.77 -5.37
C VAL A 100 -19.31 -6.04 -5.63
N GLU A 101 -19.94 -6.95 -4.88
CA GLU A 101 -21.27 -7.49 -5.18
C GLU A 101 -22.41 -6.57 -4.72
N GLU A 102 -22.22 -5.80 -3.62
CA GLU A 102 -23.26 -4.94 -3.05
C GLU A 102 -22.97 -3.44 -3.26
N ASP A 103 -21.72 -3.00 -3.00
CA ASP A 103 -21.33 -1.59 -3.14
C ASP A 103 -20.88 -1.25 -4.56
N HIS A 104 -20.74 -2.25 -5.45
CA HIS A 104 -20.42 -2.11 -6.87
C HIS A 104 -19.17 -1.27 -7.13
N ILE A 105 -18.04 -1.62 -6.52
CA ILE A 105 -16.80 -0.88 -6.73
C ILE A 105 -16.13 -1.23 -8.06
N PHE A 106 -15.53 -0.24 -8.73
CA PHE A 106 -14.75 -0.39 -9.95
C PHE A 106 -13.33 -0.91 -9.69
N ALA A 107 -12.75 -0.55 -8.57
CA ALA A 107 -11.41 -0.98 -8.15
C ALA A 107 -11.31 -1.00 -6.62
N LEU A 108 -10.48 -1.88 -6.09
CA LEU A 108 -10.06 -1.86 -4.69
C LEU A 108 -8.85 -0.90 -4.57
N VAL A 109 -8.96 0.13 -3.72
CA VAL A 109 -7.96 1.19 -3.61
C VAL A 109 -7.56 1.38 -2.15
N ALA A 110 -6.25 1.41 -1.89
CA ALA A 110 -5.68 1.66 -0.56
C ALA A 110 -6.22 0.73 0.54
N ALA A 111 -6.58 -0.51 0.20
CA ALA A 111 -6.99 -1.52 1.18
C ALA A 111 -5.82 -1.86 2.13
N VAL A 112 -6.09 -1.93 3.45
CA VAL A 112 -5.06 -1.92 4.49
C VAL A 112 -4.79 -3.32 5.05
N GLY A 113 -3.51 -3.65 5.15
CA GLY A 113 -2.99 -4.84 5.81
C GLY A 113 -2.35 -5.83 4.84
N THR A 114 -1.22 -6.40 5.24
CA THR A 114 -0.47 -7.34 4.39
C THR A 114 -1.21 -8.66 4.28
N ALA A 115 -1.48 -9.31 5.40
CA ALA A 115 -2.16 -10.63 5.43
C ALA A 115 -3.59 -10.55 4.88
N THR A 116 -4.30 -9.46 5.14
CA THR A 116 -5.69 -9.23 4.69
C THR A 116 -5.75 -9.02 3.18
N ASN A 117 -4.84 -8.23 2.60
CA ASN A 117 -4.76 -8.07 1.15
C ASN A 117 -4.34 -9.37 0.45
N VAL A 118 -3.34 -10.11 1.00
CA VAL A 118 -2.93 -11.42 0.44
C VAL A 118 -4.11 -12.39 0.40
N ALA A 119 -4.92 -12.44 1.46
CA ALA A 119 -6.11 -13.29 1.50
C ALA A 119 -7.17 -12.88 0.45
N ALA A 120 -7.27 -11.60 0.10
CA ALA A 120 -8.22 -11.10 -0.89
C ALA A 120 -7.77 -11.33 -2.36
N ILE A 121 -6.49 -11.61 -2.63
CA ILE A 121 -5.95 -11.81 -4.00
C ILE A 121 -6.74 -12.82 -4.82
N PRO A 122 -7.05 -14.05 -4.33
CA PRO A 122 -7.79 -15.04 -5.14
C PRO A 122 -9.13 -14.52 -5.62
N TYR A 123 -9.89 -13.85 -4.75
CA TYR A 123 -11.17 -13.25 -5.11
C TYR A 123 -11.01 -12.09 -6.09
N ALA A 124 -10.08 -11.18 -5.88
CA ALA A 124 -9.81 -10.08 -6.79
C ALA A 124 -9.41 -10.57 -8.19
N LYS A 125 -8.65 -11.66 -8.26
CA LYS A 125 -8.26 -12.30 -9.50
C LYS A 125 -9.45 -12.94 -10.22
N GLU A 126 -10.27 -13.71 -9.50
CA GLU A 126 -11.48 -14.37 -10.03
C GLU A 126 -12.50 -13.34 -10.57
N SER A 127 -12.70 -12.24 -9.86
CA SER A 127 -13.63 -11.17 -10.24
C SER A 127 -13.06 -10.17 -11.26
N GLY A 128 -11.78 -10.28 -11.63
CA GLY A 128 -11.12 -9.31 -12.52
C GLY A 128 -10.92 -7.93 -11.88
N LEU A 129 -11.05 -7.81 -10.56
CA LEU A 129 -10.95 -6.57 -9.82
C LEU A 129 -9.49 -6.08 -9.79
N ALA A 130 -9.28 -4.82 -10.17
CA ALA A 130 -7.99 -4.16 -9.99
C ALA A 130 -7.75 -3.82 -8.50
N MET A 131 -6.58 -4.12 -7.97
CA MET A 131 -6.12 -3.67 -6.66
C MET A 131 -5.05 -2.60 -6.84
N VAL A 132 -5.39 -1.37 -6.53
CA VAL A 132 -4.48 -0.21 -6.71
C VAL A 132 -3.99 0.28 -5.35
N GLY A 133 -2.69 0.22 -5.15
CA GLY A 133 -2.06 0.62 -3.91
C GLY A 133 -2.51 -0.19 -2.69
N PRO A 134 -2.49 -1.55 -2.72
CA PRO A 134 -2.71 -2.31 -1.49
C PRO A 134 -1.65 -1.91 -0.46
N VAL A 135 -2.08 -1.64 0.76
CA VAL A 135 -1.20 -1.19 1.84
C VAL A 135 -0.62 -2.39 2.56
N GLY A 136 0.44 -2.89 2.04
CA GLY A 136 1.20 -4.03 2.51
C GLY A 136 2.39 -4.30 1.60
N GLY A 137 3.39 -4.99 2.08
CA GLY A 137 4.65 -5.25 1.37
C GLY A 137 4.94 -6.74 1.17
N ALA A 138 3.91 -7.54 0.83
CA ALA A 138 4.09 -8.94 0.53
C ALA A 138 4.58 -9.17 -0.90
N SER A 139 5.55 -10.08 -1.08
CA SER A 139 6.07 -10.49 -2.40
C SER A 139 4.96 -10.94 -3.36
N ALA A 140 3.87 -11.51 -2.83
CA ALA A 140 2.71 -11.97 -3.61
C ALA A 140 2.07 -10.87 -4.46
N PHE A 141 2.13 -9.59 -4.02
CA PHE A 141 1.53 -8.48 -4.77
C PHE A 141 2.20 -8.24 -6.12
N PHE A 142 3.49 -8.50 -6.22
CA PHE A 142 4.29 -8.20 -7.42
C PHE A 142 4.17 -9.28 -8.52
N ALA A 143 3.58 -10.42 -8.19
CA ALA A 143 3.37 -11.53 -9.12
C ALA A 143 2.03 -11.45 -9.87
N GLU A 144 1.09 -10.63 -9.42
CA GLU A 144 -0.28 -10.60 -9.93
C GLU A 144 -0.50 -9.42 -10.89
N PRO A 145 -0.99 -9.66 -12.11
CA PRO A 145 -1.11 -8.63 -13.16
C PRO A 145 -2.21 -7.61 -12.91
N ASN A 146 -3.11 -7.85 -11.96
CA ASN A 146 -4.20 -6.95 -11.58
C ASN A 146 -3.90 -6.14 -10.30
N ILE A 147 -2.67 -6.21 -9.77
CA ILE A 147 -2.26 -5.51 -8.56
C ILE A 147 -1.17 -4.48 -8.88
N PHE A 148 -1.36 -3.23 -8.48
CA PHE A 148 -0.41 -2.13 -8.61
C PHE A 148 0.07 -1.68 -7.24
N PRO A 149 1.04 -2.36 -6.62
CA PRO A 149 1.55 -2.01 -5.30
C PRO A 149 2.47 -0.79 -5.40
N LEU A 150 2.22 0.22 -4.58
CA LEU A 150 3.12 1.37 -4.45
C LEU A 150 4.16 1.13 -3.36
N LEU A 151 3.72 0.53 -2.25
CA LEU A 151 4.57 0.13 -1.14
C LEU A 151 5.51 -1.00 -1.59
N PRO A 152 6.84 -0.90 -1.32
CA PRO A 152 7.79 -1.94 -1.68
C PRO A 152 7.60 -3.23 -0.88
N ASP A 153 8.20 -4.31 -1.38
CA ASP A 153 8.34 -5.54 -0.59
C ASP A 153 9.11 -5.26 0.71
N TYR A 154 8.61 -5.77 1.81
CA TYR A 154 9.28 -5.60 3.11
C TYR A 154 10.67 -6.28 3.15
N GLY A 155 10.89 -7.27 2.31
CA GLY A 155 12.22 -7.87 2.15
C GLY A 155 13.23 -6.88 1.58
N TRP A 156 12.81 -6.03 0.64
CA TRP A 156 13.69 -4.98 0.11
C TRP A 156 14.00 -3.93 1.15
N SER A 157 13.00 -3.51 1.93
CA SER A 157 13.20 -2.56 3.03
C SER A 157 14.10 -3.15 4.14
N ALA A 158 13.92 -4.43 4.46
CA ALA A 158 14.79 -5.12 5.42
C ALA A 158 16.24 -5.23 4.92
N ALA A 159 16.42 -5.54 3.63
CA ALA A 159 17.74 -5.56 2.99
C ALA A 159 18.39 -4.18 2.95
N SER A 160 17.61 -3.10 2.69
CA SER A 160 18.11 -1.71 2.71
C SER A 160 18.56 -1.27 4.10
N ASN A 161 17.83 -1.66 5.14
CA ASN A 161 18.24 -1.44 6.54
C ASN A 161 19.53 -2.18 6.87
N ALA A 162 19.63 -3.47 6.48
CA ALA A 162 20.83 -4.27 6.69
C ALA A 162 22.02 -3.73 5.87
N GLU A 163 21.79 -3.30 4.62
CA GLU A 163 22.82 -2.67 3.79
C GLU A 163 23.39 -1.41 4.46
N PHE A 164 22.52 -0.54 4.97
CA PHE A 164 22.95 0.67 5.65
C PHE A 164 23.71 0.35 6.94
N ALA A 165 23.21 -0.60 7.73
CA ALA A 165 23.90 -1.06 8.94
C ALA A 165 25.33 -1.56 8.64
N ILE A 166 25.49 -2.37 7.58
CA ILE A 166 26.78 -2.98 7.23
C ILE A 166 27.68 -1.99 6.51
N ASN A 167 27.17 -1.32 5.45
CA ASN A 167 28.01 -0.57 4.53
C ASN A 167 28.27 0.86 5.00
N ASP A 168 27.31 1.49 5.68
CA ASP A 168 27.43 2.88 6.15
C ASP A 168 27.91 2.92 7.61
N LEU A 169 27.28 2.15 8.52
CA LEU A 169 27.62 2.14 9.94
C LEU A 169 28.70 1.12 10.32
N LYS A 170 29.13 0.25 9.38
CA LYS A 170 30.19 -0.76 9.57
C LYS A 170 29.89 -1.81 10.64
N LEU A 171 28.60 -2.06 10.91
CA LEU A 171 28.15 -3.07 11.87
C LEU A 171 28.27 -4.47 11.27
N LYS A 172 28.55 -5.47 12.11
CA LYS A 172 28.76 -6.86 11.67
C LYS A 172 27.82 -7.86 12.34
N LYS A 173 27.29 -7.52 13.51
CA LYS A 173 26.47 -8.41 14.31
C LYS A 173 25.03 -7.88 14.35
N ILE A 174 24.22 -8.33 13.40
CA ILE A 174 22.87 -7.85 13.20
C ILE A 174 21.87 -8.95 13.57
N ALA A 175 20.91 -8.63 14.42
CA ALA A 175 19.77 -9.47 14.74
C ALA A 175 18.52 -8.97 13.99
N LEU A 176 17.60 -9.90 13.68
CA LEU A 176 16.28 -9.60 13.14
C LEU A 176 15.21 -10.01 14.14
N LEU A 177 14.29 -9.10 14.47
CA LEU A 177 13.01 -9.39 15.15
C LEU A 177 11.90 -9.20 14.11
N TRP A 178 11.05 -10.21 13.92
CA TRP A 178 10.05 -10.18 12.87
C TRP A 178 8.70 -10.73 13.32
N GLU A 179 7.64 -10.05 12.93
CA GLU A 179 6.27 -10.45 13.23
C GLU A 179 5.94 -11.76 12.51
N ASN A 180 5.36 -12.72 13.23
CA ASN A 180 5.08 -14.06 12.71
C ASN A 180 3.82 -14.09 11.84
N ASP A 181 3.81 -13.24 10.82
CA ASP A 181 2.79 -13.17 9.78
C ASP A 181 3.44 -12.92 8.40
N GLU A 182 2.65 -12.54 7.39
CA GLU A 182 3.19 -12.30 6.05
C GLU A 182 4.07 -11.05 5.96
N LEU A 183 3.81 -10.04 6.80
CA LEU A 183 4.67 -8.86 6.90
C LEU A 183 6.10 -9.26 7.32
N GLY A 184 6.21 -9.94 8.45
CA GLY A 184 7.52 -10.32 8.97
C GLY A 184 8.20 -11.41 8.16
N ARG A 185 7.44 -12.37 7.59
CA ARG A 185 8.00 -13.38 6.68
C ARG A 185 8.59 -12.77 5.41
N SER A 186 7.94 -11.78 4.80
CA SER A 186 8.50 -11.03 3.66
C SER A 186 9.78 -10.32 4.05
N ALA A 187 9.79 -9.60 5.17
CA ALA A 187 10.98 -8.92 5.67
C ALA A 187 12.14 -9.89 5.91
N LYS A 188 11.85 -11.03 6.57
CA LYS A 188 12.85 -12.07 6.85
C LYS A 188 13.47 -12.63 5.57
N ARG A 189 12.67 -12.95 4.54
CA ARG A 189 13.20 -13.48 3.27
C ARG A 189 14.24 -12.53 2.66
N GLY A 190 13.91 -11.26 2.50
CA GLY A 190 14.84 -10.30 1.88
C GLY A 190 16.05 -10.00 2.75
N PHE A 191 15.88 -9.96 4.07
CA PHE A 191 17.00 -9.86 5.01
C PHE A 191 17.97 -11.03 4.87
N ASP A 192 17.46 -12.27 4.91
CA ASP A 192 18.30 -13.49 4.82
C ASP A 192 19.06 -13.53 3.50
N LEU A 193 18.41 -13.24 2.37
CA LEU A 193 19.05 -13.17 1.05
C LEU A 193 20.17 -12.14 0.99
N PHE A 194 19.93 -10.96 1.57
CA PHE A 194 20.95 -9.92 1.60
C PHE A 194 22.13 -10.30 2.49
N MET A 195 21.87 -10.87 3.67
CA MET A 195 22.91 -11.32 4.59
C MET A 195 23.76 -12.45 3.98
N GLU A 196 23.13 -13.42 3.30
CA GLU A 196 23.81 -14.49 2.58
C GLU A 196 24.73 -13.95 1.47
N ALA A 197 24.20 -13.05 0.61
CA ALA A 197 24.99 -12.41 -0.44
C ALA A 197 26.14 -11.56 0.10
N SER A 198 25.96 -10.95 1.25
CA SER A 198 26.99 -10.18 1.97
C SER A 198 28.01 -11.06 2.68
N LYS A 199 27.79 -12.38 2.74
CA LYS A 199 28.60 -13.37 3.47
C LYS A 199 28.73 -13.05 4.97
N ILE A 200 27.68 -12.46 5.55
CA ILE A 200 27.57 -12.14 6.97
C ILE A 200 26.37 -12.91 7.51
N ALA A 201 26.60 -13.82 8.44
CA ALA A 201 25.51 -14.53 9.10
C ALA A 201 24.82 -13.60 10.11
N PRO A 202 23.46 -13.54 10.13
CA PRO A 202 22.76 -12.87 11.22
C PRO A 202 23.09 -13.57 12.54
N VAL A 203 23.25 -12.78 13.61
CA VAL A 203 23.62 -13.37 14.92
C VAL A 203 22.40 -13.94 15.64
N GLU A 204 21.19 -13.49 15.30
CA GLU A 204 19.94 -14.00 15.84
C GLU A 204 18.77 -13.62 14.92
N SER A 205 17.74 -14.47 14.85
CA SER A 205 16.49 -14.21 14.14
C SER A 205 15.32 -14.68 15.00
N VAL A 206 14.53 -13.72 15.51
CA VAL A 206 13.54 -13.98 16.56
C VAL A 206 12.15 -13.62 16.05
N PRO A 207 11.26 -14.61 15.83
CA PRO A 207 9.85 -14.33 15.57
C PRO A 207 9.12 -13.84 16.83
N PHE A 208 8.09 -13.01 16.64
CA PHE A 208 7.14 -12.63 17.68
C PHE A 208 5.72 -12.55 17.10
N GLU A 209 4.70 -12.73 17.95
CA GLU A 209 3.30 -12.67 17.53
C GLU A 209 2.81 -11.23 17.41
N VAL A 210 1.85 -10.96 16.50
CA VAL A 210 1.26 -9.61 16.23
C VAL A 210 0.89 -8.87 17.53
N LYS A 211 0.33 -9.59 18.52
CA LYS A 211 -0.13 -9.03 19.80
C LYS A 211 0.93 -9.01 20.89
N THR A 212 2.19 -9.27 20.56
CA THR A 212 3.28 -9.27 21.54
C THR A 212 3.47 -7.88 22.15
N THR A 213 3.36 -7.78 23.46
CA THR A 213 3.59 -6.56 24.26
C THR A 213 4.81 -6.66 25.18
N ASP A 214 5.23 -7.89 25.53
CA ASP A 214 6.45 -8.15 26.32
C ASP A 214 7.57 -8.68 25.43
N PHE A 215 8.54 -7.82 25.15
CA PHE A 215 9.74 -8.17 24.38
C PHE A 215 10.92 -8.63 25.25
N THR A 216 10.75 -8.74 26.57
CA THR A 216 11.82 -9.16 27.51
C THR A 216 12.49 -10.46 27.09
N PRO A 217 11.77 -11.57 26.78
CA PRO A 217 12.41 -12.83 26.38
C PRO A 217 13.10 -12.73 25.00
N HIS A 218 12.54 -11.97 24.07
CA HIS A 218 13.10 -11.77 22.74
C HIS A 218 14.44 -11.02 22.82
N LEU A 219 14.49 -9.96 23.63
CA LEU A 219 15.70 -9.16 23.80
C LEU A 219 16.80 -9.88 24.59
N ARG A 220 16.45 -10.81 25.50
CA ARG A 220 17.47 -11.69 26.10
C ARG A 220 18.19 -12.52 25.05
N ARG A 221 17.47 -13.07 24.07
CA ARG A 221 18.08 -13.82 22.96
C ARG A 221 19.00 -12.91 22.14
N VAL A 222 18.52 -11.73 21.75
CA VAL A 222 19.31 -10.74 21.00
C VAL A 222 20.55 -10.30 21.78
N ALA A 223 20.44 -10.00 23.07
CA ALA A 223 21.58 -9.63 23.91
C ALA A 223 22.62 -10.76 24.03
N ASN A 224 22.16 -12.00 24.23
CA ASN A 224 23.04 -13.17 24.36
C ASN A 224 23.78 -13.50 23.06
N SER A 225 23.25 -13.12 21.89
CA SER A 225 23.92 -13.29 20.60
C SER A 225 25.07 -12.30 20.38
N GLY A 226 25.20 -11.28 21.22
CA GLY A 226 26.18 -10.22 21.09
C GLY A 226 25.87 -9.27 19.94
N ALA A 227 24.59 -9.11 19.57
CA ALA A 227 24.16 -8.18 18.51
C ALA A 227 24.60 -6.74 18.79
N GLU A 228 25.06 -6.05 17.75
CA GLU A 228 25.36 -4.61 17.73
C GLU A 228 24.12 -3.82 17.29
N ALA A 229 23.29 -4.44 16.44
CA ALA A 229 22.08 -3.85 15.91
C ALA A 229 20.91 -4.84 15.91
N ALA A 230 19.70 -4.29 15.99
CA ALA A 230 18.46 -5.02 15.83
C ALA A 230 17.60 -4.35 14.75
N ILE A 231 17.17 -5.12 13.74
CA ILE A 231 16.17 -4.72 12.77
C ILE A 231 14.85 -5.31 13.24
N LEU A 232 13.82 -4.47 13.45
CA LEU A 232 12.50 -4.93 13.88
C LEU A 232 11.47 -4.64 12.76
N PHE A 233 10.81 -5.71 12.28
CA PHE A 233 9.65 -5.60 11.38
C PHE A 233 8.38 -6.01 12.14
N GLY A 234 7.57 -5.04 12.49
CA GLY A 234 6.30 -5.12 13.21
C GLY A 234 5.67 -3.75 13.37
N SER A 235 4.58 -3.67 14.11
CA SER A 235 3.84 -2.41 14.31
C SER A 235 4.60 -1.39 15.15
N ASN A 236 4.10 -0.14 15.17
CA ASN A 236 4.62 0.91 16.09
C ASN A 236 4.53 0.48 17.55
N ALA A 237 3.48 -0.23 17.95
CA ALA A 237 3.33 -0.74 19.32
C ALA A 237 4.42 -1.78 19.63
N ASN A 238 4.73 -2.67 18.69
CA ASN A 238 5.81 -3.65 18.85
C ASN A 238 7.17 -2.96 18.97
N LEU A 239 7.48 -1.99 18.10
CA LEU A 239 8.72 -1.24 18.17
C LEU A 239 8.86 -0.51 19.51
N ALA A 240 7.83 0.21 19.94
CA ALA A 240 7.84 0.90 21.22
C ALA A 240 8.01 -0.05 22.40
N ALA A 241 7.34 -1.22 22.40
CA ALA A 241 7.48 -2.22 23.43
C ALA A 241 8.90 -2.83 23.46
N ALA A 242 9.50 -3.07 22.29
CA ALA A 242 10.87 -3.56 22.18
C ALA A 242 11.89 -2.54 22.69
N LEU A 243 11.76 -1.26 22.30
CA LEU A 243 12.63 -0.18 22.79
C LEU A 243 12.57 -0.05 24.33
N LYS A 244 11.36 -0.04 24.90
CA LYS A 244 11.19 -0.02 26.36
C LYS A 244 11.77 -1.23 27.05
N ALA A 245 11.66 -2.40 26.45
CA ALA A 245 12.26 -3.61 27.02
C ALA A 245 13.80 -3.58 26.90
N ALA A 246 14.36 -3.04 25.81
CA ALA A 246 15.79 -2.84 25.66
C ALA A 246 16.36 -1.88 26.70
N ASP A 247 15.67 -0.77 26.93
CA ASP A 247 16.04 0.23 27.93
C ASP A 247 16.08 -0.40 29.35
N ARG A 248 15.02 -1.11 29.74
CA ARG A 248 14.96 -1.83 31.03
C ARG A 248 16.08 -2.85 31.22
N GLN A 249 16.60 -3.43 30.13
CA GLN A 249 17.71 -4.40 30.18
C GLN A 249 19.07 -3.74 29.96
N ALA A 250 19.14 -2.40 29.83
CA ALA A 250 20.33 -1.65 29.47
C ALA A 250 21.04 -2.20 28.19
N ALA A 251 20.25 -2.73 27.24
CA ALA A 251 20.75 -3.29 26.00
C ALA A 251 21.12 -2.15 25.03
N LYS A 252 22.40 -2.06 24.70
CA LYS A 252 22.94 -1.03 23.79
C LYS A 252 22.87 -1.56 22.36
N LEU A 253 21.77 -1.32 21.66
CA LEU A 253 21.53 -1.72 20.29
C LEU A 253 21.29 -0.51 19.39
N ILE A 254 21.82 -0.54 18.17
CA ILE A 254 21.40 0.37 17.10
C ILE A 254 20.15 -0.24 16.47
N TRP A 255 19.07 0.54 16.43
CA TRP A 255 17.77 0.05 15.98
C TRP A 255 17.43 0.49 14.57
N PHE A 256 16.80 -0.44 13.83
CA PHE A 256 16.24 -0.22 12.50
C PHE A 256 14.80 -0.72 12.44
N ALA A 257 13.97 -0.02 11.68
CA ALA A 257 12.57 -0.37 11.53
C ALA A 257 12.03 0.04 10.15
N PRO A 258 10.84 -0.44 9.72
CA PRO A 258 10.24 -0.07 8.45
C PRO A 258 9.64 1.35 8.48
N PHE A 259 9.44 1.94 7.29
CA PHE A 259 8.96 3.31 7.08
C PHE A 259 7.70 3.66 7.88
N PHE A 260 6.76 2.72 8.00
CA PHE A 260 5.47 2.98 8.64
C PHE A 260 5.58 3.17 10.16
N THR A 261 6.70 2.81 10.76
CA THR A 261 6.99 3.11 12.16
C THR A 261 7.70 4.46 12.36
N ALA A 262 8.13 5.12 11.27
CA ALA A 262 8.63 6.49 11.27
C ALA A 262 7.48 7.51 11.33
N ASP A 263 6.66 7.45 12.37
CA ASP A 263 5.42 8.21 12.49
C ASP A 263 5.31 8.88 13.86
N PRO A 264 4.71 10.08 13.96
CA PRO A 264 4.50 10.77 15.24
C PRO A 264 3.80 9.93 16.31
N SER A 265 2.96 8.99 15.90
CA SER A 265 2.31 8.05 16.83
C SER A 265 3.29 7.12 17.54
N THR A 266 4.41 6.79 16.91
CA THR A 266 5.47 5.98 17.54
C THR A 266 6.17 6.75 18.65
N TYR A 267 6.39 8.07 18.48
CA TYR A 267 6.87 8.92 19.55
C TYR A 267 5.91 8.98 20.75
N LYS A 268 4.59 9.03 20.48
CA LYS A 268 3.59 8.98 21.58
C LYS A 268 3.68 7.68 22.39
N LEU A 269 4.11 6.58 21.76
CA LEU A 269 4.23 5.28 22.40
C LEU A 269 5.61 5.06 23.05
N ALA A 270 6.69 5.44 22.39
CA ALA A 270 8.07 5.16 22.79
C ALA A 270 8.73 6.31 23.56
N GLY A 271 8.25 7.56 23.38
CA GLY A 271 8.92 8.74 23.88
C GLY A 271 10.31 8.92 23.25
N ASP A 272 11.24 9.51 23.99
CA ASP A 272 12.61 9.78 23.55
C ASP A 272 13.42 8.49 23.26
N LEU A 273 12.93 7.32 23.63
CA LEU A 273 13.57 6.04 23.25
C LEU A 273 13.56 5.81 21.74
N LEU A 274 12.74 6.55 20.99
CA LEU A 274 12.75 6.47 19.54
C LEU A 274 13.93 7.21 18.91
N ASP A 275 14.50 8.20 19.59
CA ASP A 275 15.64 8.97 19.05
C ASP A 275 16.82 8.05 18.71
N GLY A 276 17.37 8.25 17.53
CA GLY A 276 18.47 7.44 17.01
C GLY A 276 18.05 6.19 16.25
N VAL A 277 16.77 5.79 16.25
CA VAL A 277 16.28 4.67 15.44
C VAL A 277 16.32 5.06 13.96
N TYR A 278 16.76 4.13 13.11
CA TYR A 278 16.81 4.29 11.65
C TYR A 278 15.61 3.62 10.99
N PHE A 279 15.15 4.22 9.89
CA PHE A 279 13.99 3.71 9.13
C PHE A 279 14.28 3.74 7.64
N SER A 280 14.04 2.64 6.95
CA SER A 280 13.92 2.67 5.49
C SER A 280 12.64 3.42 5.10
N SER A 281 12.67 4.27 4.07
CA SER A 281 11.49 5.00 3.60
C SER A 281 11.46 5.16 2.09
N TRP A 282 10.37 4.73 1.49
CA TRP A 282 10.08 4.91 0.06
C TRP A 282 9.28 6.19 -0.23
N LEU A 283 8.82 6.86 0.83
CA LEU A 283 8.10 8.13 0.77
C LEU A 283 9.01 9.30 1.09
N LEU A 284 8.71 10.44 0.53
CA LEU A 284 9.26 11.72 0.98
C LEU A 284 8.92 11.97 2.45
N PRO A 285 9.75 12.71 3.18
CA PRO A 285 9.42 13.17 4.52
C PRO A 285 8.09 13.93 4.53
N VAL A 286 7.31 13.76 5.60
CA VAL A 286 5.97 14.37 5.73
C VAL A 286 6.02 15.90 5.77
N ASP A 287 7.13 16.48 6.19
CA ASP A 287 7.40 17.93 6.20
C ASP A 287 7.98 18.46 4.88
N SER A 288 8.11 17.62 3.87
CA SER A 288 8.56 17.99 2.52
C SER A 288 7.77 19.18 1.97
N LYS A 289 8.48 20.06 1.26
CA LYS A 289 7.89 21.23 0.57
C LYS A 289 7.32 20.89 -0.81
N GLU A 290 7.39 19.63 -1.22
CA GLU A 290 6.80 19.19 -2.47
C GLU A 290 5.27 19.42 -2.46
N PRO A 291 4.70 19.99 -3.53
CA PRO A 291 3.28 20.40 -3.57
C PRO A 291 2.31 19.28 -3.20
N GLU A 292 2.59 18.04 -3.63
CA GLU A 292 1.73 16.88 -3.36
C GLU A 292 1.73 16.47 -1.87
N VAL A 293 2.88 16.64 -1.17
CA VAL A 293 2.96 16.39 0.27
C VAL A 293 2.33 17.54 1.06
N GLN A 294 2.42 18.77 0.55
CA GLN A 294 1.71 19.91 1.15
C GLN A 294 0.19 19.72 1.03
N ALA A 295 -0.30 19.35 -0.16
CA ALA A 295 -1.72 19.06 -0.39
C ALA A 295 -2.25 17.94 0.53
N TYR A 296 -1.45 16.90 0.78
CA TYR A 296 -1.77 15.87 1.77
C TYR A 296 -2.00 16.46 3.16
N ARG A 297 -1.06 17.27 3.65
CA ARG A 297 -1.18 17.87 5.00
C ARG A 297 -2.41 18.75 5.13
N GLU A 298 -2.68 19.59 4.13
CA GLU A 298 -3.82 20.48 4.08
C GLU A 298 -5.15 19.71 4.05
N ALA A 299 -5.26 18.68 3.20
CA ALA A 299 -6.46 17.89 3.05
C ALA A 299 -6.77 17.07 4.32
N VAL A 300 -5.78 16.39 4.92
CA VAL A 300 -6.01 15.65 6.16
C VAL A 300 -6.40 16.58 7.30
N THR A 301 -5.74 17.71 7.45
CA THR A 301 -6.12 18.72 8.46
C THR A 301 -7.54 19.22 8.25
N LYS A 302 -7.98 19.39 6.99
CA LYS A 302 -9.33 19.86 6.64
C LYS A 302 -10.41 18.81 6.89
N TYR A 303 -10.21 17.58 6.40
CA TYR A 303 -11.27 16.57 6.38
C TYR A 303 -11.24 15.61 7.58
N TYR A 304 -10.08 15.45 8.21
CA TYR A 304 -9.84 14.56 9.35
C TYR A 304 -8.97 15.24 10.42
N PRO A 305 -9.47 16.35 11.03
CA PRO A 305 -8.66 17.18 11.94
C PRO A 305 -8.22 16.45 13.23
N GLY A 306 -8.79 15.28 13.51
CA GLY A 306 -8.39 14.43 14.64
C GLY A 306 -7.26 13.47 14.34
N ASP A 307 -6.93 13.28 13.06
CA ASP A 307 -5.89 12.35 12.64
C ASP A 307 -4.51 13.02 12.69
N PRO A 308 -3.46 12.31 13.12
CA PRO A 308 -2.11 12.81 13.04
C PRO A 308 -1.67 12.92 11.58
N VAL A 309 -1.03 14.02 11.25
CA VAL A 309 -0.34 14.20 9.97
C VAL A 309 0.99 13.45 10.05
N GLY A 310 1.02 12.24 9.50
CA GLY A 310 2.15 11.31 9.59
C GLY A 310 2.36 10.50 8.32
N VAL A 311 3.35 9.59 8.36
CA VAL A 311 3.72 8.76 7.21
C VAL A 311 2.62 7.75 6.86
N PHE A 312 1.82 7.30 7.82
CA PHE A 312 0.67 6.43 7.57
C PHE A 312 -0.37 7.10 6.68
N GLY A 313 -0.72 8.35 6.99
CA GLY A 313 -1.63 9.13 6.17
C GLY A 313 -1.03 9.42 4.79
N LEU A 314 0.25 9.81 4.71
CA LEU A 314 0.92 10.05 3.43
C LEU A 314 0.96 8.80 2.54
N ASN A 315 1.10 7.61 3.13
CA ASN A 315 0.97 6.35 2.41
C ASN A 315 -0.43 6.18 1.79
N GLY A 316 -1.49 6.36 2.57
CA GLY A 316 -2.87 6.29 2.08
C GLY A 316 -3.17 7.30 0.98
N TRP A 317 -2.78 8.55 1.18
CA TRP A 317 -2.84 9.62 0.19
C TRP A 317 -2.14 9.23 -1.12
N SER A 318 -0.92 8.69 -1.04
CA SER A 318 -0.13 8.30 -2.21
C SER A 318 -0.77 7.14 -2.97
N ASN A 319 -1.38 6.16 -2.28
CA ASN A 319 -2.10 5.06 -2.93
C ASN A 319 -3.37 5.54 -3.65
N ALA A 320 -4.11 6.49 -3.06
CA ALA A 320 -5.24 7.13 -3.74
C ALA A 320 -4.79 7.99 -4.95
N ALA A 321 -3.66 8.70 -4.81
CA ALA A 321 -3.05 9.46 -5.91
C ALA A 321 -2.56 8.54 -7.05
N LEU A 322 -2.11 7.33 -6.74
CA LEU A 322 -1.78 6.32 -7.75
C LEU A 322 -3.01 5.95 -8.57
N PHE A 323 -4.15 5.66 -7.92
CA PHE A 323 -5.40 5.44 -8.63
C PHE A 323 -5.77 6.66 -9.48
N GLY A 324 -5.66 7.86 -8.95
CA GLY A 324 -5.92 9.11 -9.67
C GLY A 324 -5.07 9.25 -10.93
N SER A 325 -3.80 8.91 -10.85
CA SER A 325 -2.87 8.96 -11.98
C SER A 325 -3.20 7.91 -13.06
N ILE A 326 -3.48 6.67 -12.64
CA ILE A 326 -3.85 5.57 -13.57
C ILE A 326 -5.20 5.87 -14.25
N PHE A 327 -6.20 6.29 -13.47
CA PHE A 327 -7.52 6.61 -13.98
C PHE A 327 -7.48 7.85 -14.89
N GLY A 328 -6.73 8.89 -14.52
CA GLY A 328 -6.52 10.06 -15.37
C GLY A 328 -5.89 9.70 -16.71
N ALA A 329 -4.87 8.83 -16.73
CA ALA A 329 -4.26 8.32 -17.94
C ALA A 329 -5.24 7.49 -18.81
N LEU A 330 -6.11 6.69 -18.17
CA LEU A 330 -7.20 5.99 -18.87
C LEU A 330 -8.13 6.99 -19.57
N ILE A 331 -8.60 8.02 -18.88
CA ILE A 331 -9.47 9.05 -19.48
C ILE A 331 -8.76 9.77 -20.66
N ASP A 332 -7.51 10.18 -20.47
CA ASP A 332 -6.72 10.85 -21.52
C ASP A 332 -6.50 9.95 -22.75
N SER A 333 -6.52 8.63 -22.60
CA SER A 333 -6.40 7.68 -23.71
C SER A 333 -7.63 7.65 -24.64
N GLY A 334 -8.77 8.18 -24.20
CA GLY A 334 -10.04 8.14 -24.92
C GLY A 334 -10.66 6.73 -25.02
N LYS A 335 -10.09 5.72 -24.35
CA LYS A 335 -10.63 4.36 -24.33
C LYS A 335 -11.83 4.26 -23.40
N PRO A 336 -12.72 3.27 -23.60
CA PRO A 336 -13.81 2.98 -22.67
C PRO A 336 -13.28 2.76 -21.25
N ILE A 337 -14.03 3.22 -20.25
CA ILE A 337 -13.71 2.99 -18.84
C ILE A 337 -14.11 1.56 -18.51
N THR A 338 -13.12 0.66 -18.51
CA THR A 338 -13.27 -0.75 -18.16
C THR A 338 -12.11 -1.19 -17.29
N GLY A 339 -12.30 -2.24 -16.49
CA GLY A 339 -11.24 -2.85 -15.69
C GLY A 339 -10.01 -3.20 -16.53
N ALA A 340 -10.18 -3.78 -17.70
CA ALA A 340 -9.08 -4.12 -18.61
C ALA A 340 -8.30 -2.89 -19.09
N ASN A 341 -8.98 -1.79 -19.41
CA ASN A 341 -8.30 -0.55 -19.82
C ASN A 341 -7.66 0.17 -18.63
N LEU A 342 -8.20 0.04 -17.41
CA LEU A 342 -7.54 0.52 -16.19
C LEU A 342 -6.21 -0.22 -15.96
N LEU A 343 -6.21 -1.56 -16.11
CA LEU A 343 -4.99 -2.36 -15.99
C LEU A 343 -3.97 -1.98 -17.06
N ALA A 344 -4.41 -1.74 -18.31
CA ALA A 344 -3.52 -1.30 -19.38
C ALA A 344 -2.91 0.09 -19.11
N ALA A 345 -3.70 1.02 -18.57
CA ALA A 345 -3.22 2.36 -18.18
C ALA A 345 -2.21 2.26 -17.02
N GLY A 346 -2.47 1.42 -16.03
CA GLY A 346 -1.54 1.15 -14.92
C GLY A 346 -0.20 0.60 -15.44
N ASN A 347 -0.23 -0.38 -16.33
CA ASN A 347 0.95 -0.99 -16.95
C ASN A 347 1.77 -0.02 -17.86
N ALA A 348 1.20 1.10 -18.21
CA ALA A 348 1.87 2.14 -19.01
C ALA A 348 2.42 3.29 -18.14
N LEU A 349 2.17 3.29 -16.83
CA LEU A 349 2.62 4.34 -15.94
C LEU A 349 4.15 4.29 -15.79
N THR A 350 4.81 5.37 -16.16
CA THR A 350 6.28 5.42 -16.19
C THR A 350 6.79 6.69 -15.52
N ASN A 351 7.75 6.53 -14.62
CA ASN A 351 8.47 7.62 -13.95
C ASN A 351 7.55 8.69 -13.30
N ALA A 352 6.40 8.26 -12.80
CA ALA A 352 5.39 9.14 -12.22
C ALA A 352 5.77 9.57 -10.80
N SER A 353 5.36 10.80 -10.44
CA SER A 353 5.29 11.24 -9.06
C SER A 353 3.85 11.08 -8.58
N VAL A 354 3.64 10.38 -7.48
CA VAL A 354 2.30 10.12 -6.92
C VAL A 354 2.33 10.32 -5.41
N GLY A 355 1.68 11.38 -4.93
CA GLY A 355 1.73 11.75 -3.53
C GLY A 355 3.17 11.93 -3.02
N GLY A 356 3.58 11.14 -2.02
CA GLY A 356 4.94 11.15 -1.50
C GLY A 356 5.94 10.26 -2.25
N ALA A 357 5.50 9.45 -3.22
CA ALA A 357 6.35 8.53 -3.96
C ALA A 357 6.90 9.16 -5.26
N ARG A 358 8.08 8.73 -5.66
CA ARG A 358 8.80 9.23 -6.85
C ARG A 358 9.24 8.10 -7.77
N LYS A 359 9.29 8.40 -9.07
CA LYS A 359 9.76 7.48 -10.12
C LYS A 359 8.95 6.17 -10.17
N VAL A 360 7.66 6.25 -9.88
CA VAL A 360 6.76 5.08 -9.93
C VAL A 360 6.63 4.60 -11.37
N THR A 361 6.87 3.32 -11.57
CA THR A 361 6.82 2.70 -12.91
C THR A 361 6.26 1.29 -12.80
N PHE A 362 5.31 0.98 -13.68
CA PHE A 362 4.79 -0.39 -13.86
C PHE A 362 4.93 -0.82 -15.32
N THR A 363 5.13 -2.11 -15.53
CA THR A 363 5.11 -2.73 -16.85
C THR A 363 4.37 -4.07 -16.78
N PRO A 364 3.90 -4.63 -17.89
CA PRO A 364 3.16 -5.92 -17.86
C PRO A 364 3.91 -7.08 -17.21
N GLY A 365 5.22 -7.02 -17.11
CA GLY A 365 6.05 -8.07 -16.50
C GLY A 365 6.69 -7.68 -15.17
N ASP A 366 6.45 -6.44 -14.69
CA ASP A 366 7.10 -5.94 -13.48
C ASP A 366 6.22 -4.90 -12.76
N HIS A 367 5.56 -5.33 -11.71
CA HIS A 367 4.67 -4.51 -10.88
C HIS A 367 5.36 -3.90 -9.65
N ARG A 368 6.68 -3.80 -9.63
CA ARG A 368 7.42 -3.09 -8.59
C ARG A 368 7.30 -1.58 -8.80
N GLY A 369 6.28 -0.94 -8.23
CA GLY A 369 5.98 0.49 -8.41
C GLY A 369 7.12 1.39 -7.96
N THR A 370 7.66 1.19 -6.75
CA THR A 370 8.82 1.91 -6.22
C THR A 370 10.07 1.04 -6.28
N ARG A 371 11.22 1.65 -6.56
CA ARG A 371 12.49 0.93 -6.77
C ARG A 371 13.64 1.50 -5.96
N GLN A 372 13.35 2.36 -4.99
CA GLN A 372 14.37 3.05 -4.19
C GLN A 372 13.84 3.41 -2.81
N GLU A 373 14.75 3.50 -1.83
CA GLU A 373 14.47 3.98 -0.49
C GLU A 373 15.53 4.94 0.02
N ALA A 374 15.12 5.90 0.83
CA ALA A 374 15.96 6.70 1.70
C ALA A 374 16.12 6.01 3.06
N ILE A 375 17.09 6.43 3.86
CA ILE A 375 17.14 6.10 5.28
C ILE A 375 16.89 7.37 6.08
N LEU A 376 15.90 7.30 6.95
CA LEU A 376 15.57 8.35 7.92
C LEU A 376 16.13 7.97 9.30
N GLN A 377 16.33 8.96 10.15
CA GLN A 377 16.63 8.76 11.57
C GLN A 377 15.67 9.59 12.42
N ALA A 378 15.14 8.99 13.47
CA ALA A 378 14.35 9.71 14.46
C ALA A 378 15.23 10.65 15.29
N LYS A 379 14.80 11.91 15.44
CA LYS A 379 15.52 12.93 16.18
C LYS A 379 14.56 14.02 16.67
N GLY A 380 14.36 14.12 17.97
CA GLY A 380 13.61 15.21 18.60
C GLY A 380 12.19 15.37 18.05
N ASN A 381 11.39 14.31 18.05
CA ASN A 381 10.03 14.25 17.51
C ASN A 381 9.91 14.45 15.99
N SER A 382 11.01 14.33 15.22
CA SER A 382 11.03 14.42 13.76
C SER A 382 11.82 13.27 13.15
N PHE A 383 11.72 13.13 11.84
CA PHE A 383 12.41 12.09 11.06
C PHE A 383 13.23 12.78 9.97
N VAL A 384 14.55 12.71 10.10
CA VAL A 384 15.48 13.39 9.19
C VAL A 384 16.14 12.39 8.26
N ALA A 385 16.27 12.73 6.98
CA ALA A 385 16.98 11.90 6.02
C ALA A 385 18.48 11.90 6.35
N VAL A 386 19.06 10.72 6.54
CA VAL A 386 20.50 10.52 6.76
C VAL A 386 21.16 9.84 5.56
N ARG A 387 20.37 9.26 4.66
CA ARG A 387 20.77 8.77 3.33
C ARG A 387 19.66 9.08 2.33
N ASP A 388 20.02 9.67 1.21
CA ASP A 388 19.09 9.95 0.10
C ASP A 388 18.57 8.68 -0.56
N PHE A 389 17.55 8.83 -1.40
CA PHE A 389 16.96 7.72 -2.16
C PHE A 389 18.01 6.98 -2.98
N LYS A 390 18.14 5.71 -2.73
CA LYS A 390 19.04 4.77 -3.39
C LYS A 390 18.25 3.55 -3.86
N PRO A 391 18.57 2.98 -5.04
CA PRO A 391 17.98 1.72 -5.48
C PRO A 391 18.17 0.62 -4.41
N TYR A 392 17.18 -0.26 -4.32
CA TYR A 392 17.27 -1.44 -3.46
C TYR A 392 18.49 -2.30 -3.79
N PRO A 393 19.07 -3.03 -2.84
CA PRO A 393 20.10 -4.00 -3.11
C PRO A 393 19.64 -5.01 -4.17
N ALA A 394 20.44 -5.22 -5.22
CA ALA A 394 20.06 -6.05 -6.37
C ALA A 394 19.63 -7.47 -5.96
N VAL A 395 20.32 -8.06 -4.98
CA VAL A 395 20.04 -9.40 -4.48
C VAL A 395 18.61 -9.53 -3.88
N ALA A 396 18.06 -8.45 -3.37
CA ALA A 396 16.70 -8.47 -2.79
C ALA A 396 15.59 -8.56 -3.87
N PHE A 397 15.91 -8.27 -5.15
CA PHE A 397 14.95 -8.38 -6.26
C PHE A 397 14.82 -9.80 -6.83
N ASP A 398 15.80 -10.66 -6.62
CA ASP A 398 15.82 -12.00 -7.19
C ASP A 398 15.02 -13.02 -6.38
N ALA A 399 14.44 -12.61 -5.24
CA ALA A 399 13.57 -13.44 -4.44
C ALA A 399 12.27 -13.75 -5.21
N LYS A 400 12.20 -14.96 -5.77
CA LYS A 400 10.93 -15.47 -6.31
C LYS A 400 9.93 -15.60 -5.17
N PRO A 401 8.66 -15.19 -5.38
CA PRO A 401 7.60 -15.52 -4.44
C PRO A 401 7.57 -17.05 -4.22
N SER A 402 7.58 -17.47 -2.98
CA SER A 402 7.48 -18.88 -2.60
C SER A 402 6.05 -19.39 -2.78
#